data_35fd31831085ba7efbcec33163d970a3
#
_entry.id   35fd31831085ba7efbcec33163d970a3
#
_cell.length_a   1.000
_cell.length_b   1.000
_cell.length_c   1.000
_cell.angle_alpha   90.00
_cell.angle_beta   90.00
_cell.angle_gamma   90.00
#
_symmetry.space_group_name_H-M   'P 1'
#
loop_
_entity.id
_entity.type
_entity.pdbx_description
1 polymer ?
#
loop_
_entity_poly.entity_id
_entity_poly.type
_entity_poly.pdbx_seq_one_letter_code
_entity_poly.pdbx_strand_id
1 'polypeptide(L)'
;MPLDAVCLQAVVNELTPQLTGARIEKIQQPARDQVVLLLRGSRRLLLCANPNQPRIHMTEQLRDNPSQPPMFCMLLRKRIGNGRIVSVEQAPLERVVTLQIEATDELGEQSRFSLILEALGRHANLILCDQEGRILDCLRRVDLEMSQERQVLPGLYYHLPPRQQKRDPLTVTREEFMALLPREEEPLDGWLLSEFTAMPPLIAREIVSRAYGESDHRAADDRLWDAFAAWQKSINEINFTPTVLYRGGKPFDFTYGPIHQYGDYCTNVTADSFSALLDSFYEEREQAERVKQKGQDLVKTATNARDRIRRKIAAQEKEYAACLDRDHLRICGELITANLYRMERGQRKLTAENYYEEGCPAMDIPLDVRLSPQENAARYFKQYAKAKTAEKMLTEQLTKGREELRYLESVVQELQQAESEQDFNDIRTELTDGGYIRQRGRKQPGFQRASKPREFRSTAGLRIFVGRNNRQNDKLTTKEGQKWDIWLHTQKIHGSHVLLCTDGAEPDETSLHEAAVLAAYYSQARGSSKVPVDYTPVKFVKKPAASCPGMVVYTTYQTMYVDPDADLVKRLHVK
;
A
#
# COMPACT_ATOMS: atom_id res chain seq x y z
N MET A 1 7.74 10.51 18.73
CA MET A 1 6.29 10.47 18.44
C MET A 1 5.70 11.78 18.92
N PRO A 2 4.99 12.51 18.08
CA PRO A 2 4.49 13.84 18.46
C PRO A 2 3.43 13.79 19.59
N LEU A 3 2.57 12.75 19.65
CA LEU A 3 1.58 12.62 20.72
C LEU A 3 2.18 11.90 21.92
N ASP A 4 2.77 12.66 22.84
CA ASP A 4 3.24 12.18 24.16
C ASP A 4 2.08 12.17 25.18
N ALA A 5 2.38 11.75 26.42
CA ALA A 5 1.35 11.61 27.45
C ALA A 5 0.77 12.96 27.89
N VAL A 6 1.60 14.02 27.93
CA VAL A 6 1.15 15.37 28.33
C VAL A 6 0.32 16.01 27.19
N CYS A 7 0.78 15.85 25.94
CA CYS A 7 -0.02 16.30 24.79
C CYS A 7 -1.37 15.57 24.71
N LEU A 8 -1.39 14.27 25.03
CA LEU A 8 -2.63 13.50 25.12
C LEU A 8 -3.53 14.01 26.26
N GLN A 9 -2.95 14.41 27.40
CA GLN A 9 -3.70 15.02 28.49
C GLN A 9 -4.37 16.32 28.04
N ALA A 10 -3.66 17.16 27.28
CA ALA A 10 -4.24 18.39 26.72
C ALA A 10 -5.44 18.09 25.81
N VAL A 11 -5.31 17.06 24.96
CA VAL A 11 -6.41 16.57 24.09
C VAL A 11 -7.58 16.07 24.94
N VAL A 12 -7.33 15.24 25.97
CA VAL A 12 -8.38 14.68 26.84
C VAL A 12 -9.09 15.79 27.60
N ASN A 13 -8.38 16.80 28.09
CA ASN A 13 -8.97 17.96 28.75
C ASN A 13 -9.93 18.73 27.82
N GLU A 14 -9.57 18.88 26.54
CA GLU A 14 -10.45 19.49 25.53
C GLU A 14 -11.67 18.62 25.22
N LEU A 15 -11.49 17.30 25.18
CA LEU A 15 -12.54 16.35 24.80
C LEU A 15 -13.55 16.11 25.93
N THR A 16 -13.11 16.10 27.20
CA THR A 16 -13.94 15.72 28.36
C THR A 16 -15.27 16.50 28.43
N PRO A 17 -15.29 17.84 28.34
CA PRO A 17 -16.56 18.59 28.38
C PRO A 17 -17.45 18.35 27.15
N GLN A 18 -16.88 17.96 26.04
CA GLN A 18 -17.62 17.69 24.79
C GLN A 18 -18.20 16.28 24.76
N LEU A 19 -17.54 15.31 25.39
CA LEU A 19 -17.89 13.89 25.34
C LEU A 19 -18.73 13.43 26.51
N THR A 20 -18.55 14.02 27.70
CA THR A 20 -19.32 13.64 28.88
C THR A 20 -20.82 13.90 28.66
N GLY A 21 -21.62 12.85 28.81
CA GLY A 21 -23.07 12.86 28.54
C GLY A 21 -23.45 12.70 27.07
N ALA A 22 -22.49 12.69 26.15
CA ALA A 22 -22.77 12.54 24.73
C ALA A 22 -23.29 11.14 24.39
N ARG A 23 -24.33 11.07 23.52
CA ARG A 23 -24.92 9.81 23.05
C ARG A 23 -24.29 9.39 21.75
N ILE A 24 -23.93 8.12 21.63
CA ILE A 24 -23.39 7.49 20.43
C ILE A 24 -24.58 7.15 19.51
N GLU A 25 -24.63 7.74 18.32
CA GLU A 25 -25.70 7.46 17.33
C GLU A 25 -25.27 6.38 16.33
N LYS A 26 -23.99 6.36 15.94
CA LYS A 26 -23.48 5.40 14.97
C LYS A 26 -22.01 5.10 15.21
N ILE A 27 -21.60 3.87 14.93
CA ILE A 27 -20.21 3.44 15.01
C ILE A 27 -19.74 3.00 13.63
N GLN A 28 -18.59 3.52 13.20
CA GLN A 28 -17.96 3.25 11.91
C GLN A 28 -16.52 2.81 12.12
N GLN A 29 -16.02 1.98 11.23
CA GLN A 29 -14.62 1.55 11.20
C GLN A 29 -14.10 1.70 9.76
N PRO A 30 -13.68 2.92 9.36
CA PRO A 30 -13.26 3.22 7.99
C PRO A 30 -11.96 2.51 7.59
N ALA A 31 -11.06 2.25 8.54
CA ALA A 31 -9.83 1.51 8.36
C ALA A 31 -9.67 0.44 9.44
N ARG A 32 -8.73 -0.49 9.24
CA ARG A 32 -8.48 -1.59 10.18
C ARG A 32 -8.18 -1.12 11.60
N ASP A 33 -7.54 0.03 11.72
CA ASP A 33 -6.99 0.61 12.95
C ASP A 33 -7.69 1.93 13.37
N GLN A 34 -8.83 2.26 12.76
CA GLN A 34 -9.58 3.49 13.03
C GLN A 34 -11.04 3.19 13.33
N VAL A 35 -11.54 3.72 14.43
CA VAL A 35 -12.96 3.71 14.80
C VAL A 35 -13.46 5.15 14.93
N VAL A 36 -14.62 5.44 14.37
CA VAL A 36 -15.29 6.73 14.47
C VAL A 36 -16.63 6.54 15.18
N LEU A 37 -16.78 7.22 16.30
CA LEU A 37 -18.05 7.33 17.01
C LEU A 37 -18.78 8.59 16.53
N LEU A 38 -19.91 8.41 15.87
CA LEU A 38 -20.81 9.52 15.54
C LEU A 38 -21.68 9.79 16.77
N LEU A 39 -21.56 11.00 17.27
CA LEU A 39 -22.26 11.47 18.46
C LEU A 39 -23.45 12.34 18.06
N ARG A 40 -24.43 12.45 18.96
CA ARG A 40 -25.58 13.33 18.76
C ARG A 40 -25.13 14.77 18.45
N GLY A 41 -25.76 15.39 17.45
CA GLY A 41 -25.39 16.71 16.96
C GLY A 41 -24.30 16.68 15.88
N SER A 42 -24.21 15.58 15.13
CA SER A 42 -23.28 15.42 13.97
C SER A 42 -21.78 15.48 14.30
N ARG A 43 -21.44 15.42 15.59
CA ARG A 43 -20.05 15.39 16.05
C ARG A 43 -19.43 14.02 15.82
N ARG A 44 -18.15 13.97 15.50
CA ARG A 44 -17.42 12.73 15.24
C ARG A 44 -16.18 12.64 16.10
N LEU A 45 -16.07 11.57 16.88
CA LEU A 45 -14.86 11.24 17.64
C LEU A 45 -14.10 10.16 16.90
N LEU A 46 -12.86 10.44 16.52
CA LEU A 46 -11.94 9.48 15.95
C LEU A 46 -11.08 8.85 17.04
N LEU A 47 -11.03 7.52 17.09
CA LEU A 47 -10.06 6.72 17.83
C LEU A 47 -9.18 5.97 16.81
N CYS A 48 -7.89 6.28 16.78
CA CYS A 48 -6.93 5.72 15.86
C CYS A 48 -5.85 4.95 16.62
N ALA A 49 -5.77 3.64 16.38
CA ALA A 49 -4.75 2.74 16.91
C ALA A 49 -3.68 2.38 15.85
N ASN A 50 -3.44 3.29 14.89
CA ASN A 50 -2.37 3.13 13.91
C ASN A 50 -1.00 3.20 14.59
N PRO A 51 -0.06 2.24 14.36
CA PRO A 51 1.25 2.23 14.99
C PRO A 51 2.08 3.50 14.80
N ASN A 52 1.94 4.17 13.66
CA ASN A 52 2.71 5.36 13.32
C ASN A 52 2.07 6.67 13.81
N GLN A 53 0.73 6.64 14.01
CA GLN A 53 -0.04 7.85 14.30
C GLN A 53 -1.26 7.57 15.22
N PRO A 54 -1.02 6.94 16.40
CA PRO A 54 -2.11 6.67 17.33
C PRO A 54 -2.61 7.98 17.95
N ARG A 55 -3.95 8.17 18.02
CA ARG A 55 -4.56 9.41 18.53
C ARG A 55 -6.05 9.29 18.80
N ILE A 56 -6.56 10.25 19.54
CA ILE A 56 -7.98 10.47 19.77
C ILE A 56 -8.27 11.96 19.62
N HIS A 57 -9.29 12.35 18.85
CA HIS A 57 -9.72 13.74 18.69
C HIS A 57 -11.08 13.84 18.00
N MET A 58 -11.74 14.99 18.12
CA MET A 58 -12.88 15.31 17.29
C MET A 58 -12.44 15.52 15.85
N THR A 59 -13.18 15.00 14.85
CA THR A 59 -12.82 15.12 13.43
C THR A 59 -14.00 15.64 12.62
N GLU A 60 -13.71 16.54 11.69
CA GLU A 60 -14.67 17.00 10.69
C GLU A 60 -14.59 16.18 9.39
N GLN A 61 -13.53 15.38 9.25
CA GLN A 61 -13.28 14.63 8.03
C GLN A 61 -14.28 13.49 7.85
N LEU A 62 -14.78 13.38 6.61
CA LEU A 62 -15.57 12.24 6.17
C LEU A 62 -14.63 11.15 5.65
N ARG A 63 -14.84 9.92 6.14
CA ARG A 63 -14.06 8.76 5.72
C ARG A 63 -14.97 7.71 5.09
N ASP A 64 -14.53 7.13 3.98
CA ASP A 64 -15.24 6.04 3.32
C ASP A 64 -15.20 4.78 4.19
N ASN A 65 -16.36 4.15 4.36
CA ASN A 65 -16.47 2.90 5.10
C ASN A 65 -16.41 1.70 4.16
N PRO A 66 -15.82 0.58 4.59
CA PRO A 66 -15.87 -0.66 3.83
C PRO A 66 -17.32 -1.13 3.65
N SER A 67 -17.62 -1.80 2.53
CA SER A 67 -18.95 -2.32 2.22
C SER A 67 -19.47 -3.34 3.26
N GLN A 68 -18.55 -4.06 3.90
CA GLN A 68 -18.83 -4.94 5.02
C GLN A 68 -18.06 -4.45 6.25
N PRO A 69 -18.76 -4.10 7.34
CA PRO A 69 -18.10 -3.65 8.56
C PRO A 69 -17.28 -4.80 9.18
N PRO A 70 -16.07 -4.52 9.70
CA PRO A 70 -15.26 -5.50 10.42
C PRO A 70 -15.96 -6.05 11.66
N MET A 71 -15.57 -7.25 12.13
CA MET A 71 -16.16 -7.92 13.29
C MET A 71 -16.11 -7.06 14.55
N PHE A 72 -14.99 -6.39 14.82
CA PHE A 72 -14.86 -5.48 15.97
C PHE A 72 -15.88 -4.33 15.91
N CYS A 73 -16.10 -3.74 14.73
CA CYS A 73 -17.13 -2.72 14.54
C CYS A 73 -18.54 -3.25 14.85
N MET A 74 -18.83 -4.49 14.42
CA MET A 74 -20.13 -5.13 14.71
C MET A 74 -20.31 -5.39 16.20
N LEU A 75 -19.26 -5.82 16.89
CA LEU A 75 -19.26 -5.97 18.34
C LEU A 75 -19.50 -4.65 19.06
N LEU A 76 -18.79 -3.57 18.68
CA LEU A 76 -19.00 -2.25 19.24
C LEU A 76 -20.44 -1.78 19.04
N ARG A 77 -21.01 -1.95 17.84
CA ARG A 77 -22.42 -1.62 17.56
C ARG A 77 -23.38 -2.37 18.45
N LYS A 78 -23.13 -3.66 18.68
CA LYS A 78 -23.97 -4.50 19.53
C LYS A 78 -23.90 -4.12 20.99
N ARG A 79 -22.71 -3.78 21.51
CA ARG A 79 -22.47 -3.57 22.95
C ARG A 79 -22.65 -2.12 23.39
N ILE A 80 -22.15 -1.16 22.61
CA ILE A 80 -22.14 0.26 22.99
C ILE A 80 -22.86 1.16 21.97
N GLY A 81 -23.56 0.57 20.99
CA GLY A 81 -24.46 1.31 20.10
C GLY A 81 -25.60 1.97 20.91
N ASN A 82 -25.90 3.23 20.60
CA ASN A 82 -26.86 4.06 21.33
C ASN A 82 -26.48 4.34 22.80
N GLY A 83 -25.32 3.94 23.28
CA GLY A 83 -24.81 4.21 24.61
C GLY A 83 -24.47 5.69 24.83
N ARG A 84 -24.30 6.04 26.11
CA ARG A 84 -23.89 7.37 26.56
C ARG A 84 -22.48 7.32 27.15
N ILE A 85 -21.62 8.23 26.74
CA ILE A 85 -20.28 8.40 27.34
C ILE A 85 -20.46 9.06 28.72
N VAL A 86 -19.98 8.39 29.76
CA VAL A 86 -20.12 8.86 31.17
C VAL A 86 -18.88 9.64 31.56
N SER A 87 -17.68 9.12 31.26
CA SER A 87 -16.41 9.79 31.53
C SER A 87 -15.38 9.51 30.44
N VAL A 88 -14.38 10.39 30.39
CA VAL A 88 -13.18 10.24 29.59
C VAL A 88 -11.99 10.40 30.53
N GLU A 89 -11.20 9.38 30.68
CA GLU A 89 -10.11 9.32 31.66
C GLU A 89 -8.82 8.92 30.99
N GLN A 90 -7.73 9.59 31.34
CA GLN A 90 -6.39 9.18 30.94
C GLN A 90 -5.67 8.56 32.14
N ALA A 91 -4.99 7.44 31.94
CA ALA A 91 -4.11 6.91 32.97
C ALA A 91 -2.95 7.91 33.22
N PRO A 92 -2.65 8.26 34.50
CA PRO A 92 -1.68 9.29 34.83
C PRO A 92 -0.33 9.09 34.15
N LEU A 93 0.12 10.10 33.39
CA LEU A 93 1.36 10.13 32.62
C LEU A 93 1.53 8.98 31.60
N GLU A 94 0.45 8.27 31.27
CA GLU A 94 0.44 7.20 30.30
C GLU A 94 -0.35 7.60 29.04
N ARG A 95 -0.05 6.96 27.93
CA ARG A 95 -0.77 7.16 26.66
C ARG A 95 -1.93 6.18 26.52
N VAL A 96 -2.76 6.11 27.55
CA VAL A 96 -3.93 5.25 27.64
C VAL A 96 -5.13 6.09 28.00
N VAL A 97 -6.16 6.07 27.14
CA VAL A 97 -7.42 6.78 27.36
C VAL A 97 -8.57 5.79 27.43
N THR A 98 -9.40 5.91 28.46
CA THR A 98 -10.59 5.10 28.68
C THR A 98 -11.86 5.95 28.55
N LEU A 99 -12.76 5.53 27.67
CA LEU A 99 -14.12 6.04 27.60
C LEU A 99 -15.03 5.09 28.37
N GLN A 100 -15.62 5.57 29.46
CA GLN A 100 -16.67 4.85 30.18
C GLN A 100 -18.01 5.08 29.48
N ILE A 101 -18.69 4.00 29.11
CA ILE A 101 -19.91 4.07 28.32
C ILE A 101 -20.99 3.25 28.99
N GLU A 102 -22.13 3.89 29.26
CA GLU A 102 -23.35 3.20 29.68
C GLU A 102 -24.21 2.91 28.45
N ALA A 103 -24.60 1.67 28.31
CA ALA A 103 -25.46 1.23 27.21
C ALA A 103 -26.55 0.28 27.77
N THR A 104 -27.70 0.31 27.11
CA THR A 104 -28.81 -0.59 27.42
C THR A 104 -28.82 -1.69 26.39
N ASP A 105 -28.86 -2.93 26.83
CA ASP A 105 -28.92 -4.08 25.95
C ASP A 105 -30.32 -4.31 25.34
N GLU A 106 -30.48 -5.33 24.54
CA GLU A 106 -31.74 -5.70 23.89
C GLU A 106 -32.85 -6.13 24.89
N LEU A 107 -32.47 -6.47 26.13
CA LEU A 107 -33.37 -6.87 27.21
C LEU A 107 -33.74 -5.70 28.11
N GLY A 108 -33.17 -4.52 27.89
CA GLY A 108 -33.42 -3.33 28.70
C GLY A 108 -32.52 -3.20 29.93
N GLU A 109 -31.52 -4.08 30.11
CA GLU A 109 -30.58 -4.00 31.21
C GLU A 109 -29.48 -2.96 30.91
N GLN A 110 -29.18 -2.12 31.91
CA GLN A 110 -28.08 -1.17 31.81
C GLN A 110 -26.77 -1.85 32.15
N SER A 111 -25.79 -1.70 31.26
CA SER A 111 -24.43 -2.22 31.43
C SER A 111 -23.41 -1.13 31.19
N ARG A 112 -22.29 -1.21 31.92
CA ARG A 112 -21.13 -0.33 31.70
C ARG A 112 -20.07 -1.03 30.91
N PHE A 113 -19.45 -0.28 30.02
CA PHE A 113 -18.36 -0.75 29.16
C PHE A 113 -17.22 0.25 29.17
N SER A 114 -15.99 -0.25 29.12
CA SER A 114 -14.79 0.56 28.96
C SER A 114 -14.24 0.39 27.54
N LEU A 115 -14.24 1.47 26.77
CA LEU A 115 -13.57 1.49 25.47
C LEU A 115 -12.21 2.18 25.67
N ILE A 116 -11.13 1.39 25.58
CA ILE A 116 -9.78 1.78 25.94
C ILE A 116 -8.94 1.94 24.70
N LEU A 117 -8.36 3.13 24.51
CA LEU A 117 -7.35 3.40 23.48
C LEU A 117 -5.96 3.42 24.11
N GLU A 118 -5.11 2.52 23.70
CA GLU A 118 -3.67 2.52 23.97
C GLU A 118 -2.92 3.18 22.82
N ALA A 119 -2.42 4.41 23.01
CA ALA A 119 -1.68 5.15 21.98
C ALA A 119 -0.16 4.88 22.06
N LEU A 120 0.25 3.63 22.12
CA LEU A 120 1.61 3.17 22.44
C LEU A 120 2.45 2.82 21.20
N GLY A 121 2.27 3.54 20.09
CA GLY A 121 3.05 3.30 18.88
C GLY A 121 2.82 1.91 18.30
N ARG A 122 3.88 1.12 18.12
CA ARG A 122 3.76 -0.24 17.56
C ARG A 122 2.81 -1.15 18.35
N HIS A 123 2.58 -0.84 19.62
CA HIS A 123 1.67 -1.56 20.51
C HIS A 123 0.29 -0.90 20.61
N ALA A 124 -0.01 0.12 19.79
CA ALA A 124 -1.29 0.80 19.81
C ALA A 124 -2.45 -0.20 19.57
N ASN A 125 -3.51 -0.04 20.39
CA ASN A 125 -4.67 -0.92 20.37
C ASN A 125 -5.95 -0.18 20.77
N LEU A 126 -7.09 -0.73 20.40
CA LEU A 126 -8.39 -0.32 20.89
C LEU A 126 -9.09 -1.56 21.44
N ILE A 127 -9.50 -1.49 22.71
CA ILE A 127 -9.95 -2.64 23.51
C ILE A 127 -11.31 -2.31 24.09
N LEU A 128 -12.27 -3.23 23.99
CA LEU A 128 -13.56 -3.13 24.64
C LEU A 128 -13.60 -4.10 25.84
N CYS A 129 -13.90 -3.56 27.02
CA CYS A 129 -14.09 -4.35 28.25
C CYS A 129 -15.51 -4.19 28.78
N ASP A 130 -15.98 -5.21 29.51
CA ASP A 130 -17.20 -5.13 30.31
C ASP A 130 -16.98 -4.37 31.64
N GLN A 131 -18.02 -4.30 32.45
CA GLN A 131 -17.99 -3.63 33.75
C GLN A 131 -17.04 -4.28 34.78
N GLU A 132 -16.70 -5.54 34.60
CA GLU A 132 -15.77 -6.30 35.44
C GLU A 132 -14.31 -6.14 34.99
N GLY A 133 -14.08 -5.43 33.87
CA GLY A 133 -12.75 -5.26 33.26
C GLY A 133 -12.31 -6.44 32.40
N ARG A 134 -13.22 -7.37 32.06
CA ARG A 134 -12.93 -8.47 31.16
C ARG A 134 -12.95 -8.00 29.71
N ILE A 135 -11.94 -8.32 28.94
CA ILE A 135 -11.82 -7.97 27.52
C ILE A 135 -12.87 -8.73 26.70
N LEU A 136 -13.76 -8.00 26.06
CA LEU A 136 -14.76 -8.56 25.13
C LEU A 136 -14.16 -8.80 23.74
N ASP A 137 -13.39 -7.84 23.24
CA ASP A 137 -12.54 -7.98 22.04
C ASP A 137 -11.63 -6.75 21.90
N CYS A 138 -10.70 -6.81 20.94
CA CYS A 138 -9.72 -5.76 20.65
C CYS A 138 -9.36 -5.72 19.16
N LEU A 139 -8.83 -4.60 18.67
CA LEU A 139 -8.37 -4.46 17.30
C LEU A 139 -7.17 -5.35 17.01
N ARG A 140 -6.26 -5.47 17.98
CA ARG A 140 -5.06 -6.29 17.87
C ARG A 140 -5.00 -7.26 19.05
N ARG A 141 -5.10 -8.53 18.77
CA ARG A 141 -4.92 -9.59 19.75
C ARG A 141 -3.44 -9.81 19.99
N VAL A 142 -3.04 -9.85 21.26
CA VAL A 142 -1.66 -10.08 21.70
C VAL A 142 -1.65 -11.36 22.54
N ASP A 143 -1.03 -12.39 22.03
CA ASP A 143 -0.85 -13.69 22.69
C ASP A 143 0.53 -13.83 23.34
N LEU A 144 0.81 -14.99 23.92
CA LEU A 144 2.09 -15.32 24.56
C LEU A 144 3.28 -15.31 23.60
N GLU A 145 3.05 -15.60 22.31
CA GLU A 145 4.11 -15.59 21.30
C GLU A 145 4.52 -14.15 20.94
N MET A 146 3.55 -13.22 21.00
CA MET A 146 3.78 -11.81 20.70
C MET A 146 4.30 -11.02 21.89
N SER A 147 3.91 -11.38 23.12
CA SER A 147 4.37 -10.72 24.35
C SER A 147 4.30 -11.70 25.53
N GLN A 148 5.45 -11.90 26.19
CA GLN A 148 5.54 -12.68 27.42
C GLN A 148 5.05 -11.92 28.65
N GLU A 149 5.11 -10.58 28.61
CA GLU A 149 4.79 -9.71 29.74
C GLU A 149 3.28 -9.45 29.88
N ARG A 150 2.58 -9.30 28.74
CA ARG A 150 1.17 -8.91 28.76
C ARG A 150 0.42 -9.46 27.56
N GLN A 151 -0.68 -10.14 27.83
CA GLN A 151 -1.60 -10.65 26.83
C GLN A 151 -2.83 -9.71 26.72
N VAL A 152 -3.36 -9.57 25.50
CA VAL A 152 -4.61 -8.85 25.23
C VAL A 152 -5.48 -9.74 24.34
N LEU A 153 -6.29 -10.56 25.00
CA LEU A 153 -7.16 -11.55 24.35
C LEU A 153 -8.57 -11.49 24.93
N PRO A 154 -9.60 -11.78 24.14
CA PRO A 154 -10.97 -11.92 24.62
C PRO A 154 -11.08 -12.92 25.78
N GLY A 155 -11.81 -12.56 26.84
CA GLY A 155 -12.01 -13.36 28.02
C GLY A 155 -11.00 -13.14 29.15
N LEU A 156 -9.86 -12.52 28.90
CA LEU A 156 -8.89 -12.12 29.92
C LEU A 156 -9.28 -10.79 30.56
N TYR A 157 -8.77 -10.52 31.75
CA TYR A 157 -8.91 -9.22 32.39
C TYR A 157 -7.92 -8.20 31.80
N TYR A 158 -8.37 -6.98 31.64
CA TYR A 158 -7.53 -5.89 31.17
C TYR A 158 -6.57 -5.44 32.28
N HIS A 159 -5.31 -5.31 31.96
CA HIS A 159 -4.28 -4.71 32.79
C HIS A 159 -3.62 -3.59 32.02
N LEU A 160 -3.27 -2.50 32.71
CA LEU A 160 -2.48 -1.42 32.12
C LEU A 160 -1.14 -1.95 31.58
N PRO A 161 -0.59 -1.36 30.53
CA PRO A 161 0.77 -1.64 30.08
C PRO A 161 1.79 -1.48 31.22
N PRO A 162 2.88 -2.26 31.23
CA PRO A 162 3.90 -2.15 32.24
C PRO A 162 4.52 -0.75 32.22
N ARG A 163 4.60 -0.13 33.39
CA ARG A 163 5.19 1.21 33.56
C ARG A 163 6.70 1.13 33.56
N GLN A 164 7.33 2.17 33.02
CA GLN A 164 8.77 2.34 33.17
C GLN A 164 9.07 2.70 34.64
N GLN A 165 10.16 2.16 35.18
CA GLN A 165 10.63 2.48 36.53
C GLN A 165 11.35 3.84 36.51
N LYS A 166 10.61 4.93 36.30
CA LYS A 166 11.08 6.30 36.26
C LYS A 166 10.25 7.15 37.21
N ARG A 167 10.80 8.29 37.59
CA ARG A 167 10.17 9.21 38.51
C ARG A 167 9.03 9.99 37.84
N ASP A 168 8.06 10.38 38.67
CA ASP A 168 6.99 11.28 38.24
C ASP A 168 7.56 12.72 38.17
N PRO A 169 7.62 13.34 37.00
CA PRO A 169 8.16 14.69 36.86
C PRO A 169 7.24 15.77 37.45
N LEU A 170 5.96 15.46 37.71
CA LEU A 170 4.97 16.46 38.19
C LEU A 170 4.95 16.59 39.72
N THR A 171 5.54 15.63 40.42
CA THR A 171 5.55 15.60 41.88
C THR A 171 6.93 15.79 42.49
N VAL A 172 8.00 15.74 41.71
CA VAL A 172 9.38 15.89 42.18
C VAL A 172 9.60 17.29 42.76
N THR A 173 10.21 17.36 43.96
CA THR A 173 10.57 18.62 44.61
C THR A 173 11.96 19.12 44.14
N ARG A 174 12.29 20.41 44.46
CA ARG A 174 13.59 20.99 44.15
C ARG A 174 14.71 20.19 44.77
N GLU A 175 14.57 19.84 46.06
CA GLU A 175 15.58 19.10 46.81
C GLU A 175 15.83 17.72 46.17
N GLU A 176 14.78 17.00 45.81
CA GLU A 176 14.86 15.71 45.11
C GLU A 176 15.52 15.85 43.74
N PHE A 177 15.10 16.86 42.96
CA PHE A 177 15.67 17.11 41.64
C PHE A 177 17.17 17.40 41.70
N MET A 178 17.58 18.29 42.63
CA MET A 178 18.99 18.65 42.83
C MET A 178 19.83 17.47 43.31
N ALA A 179 19.27 16.59 44.13
CA ALA A 179 19.95 15.36 44.59
C ALA A 179 20.16 14.32 43.46
N LEU A 180 19.35 14.39 42.41
CA LEU A 180 19.38 13.48 41.24
C LEU A 180 20.30 13.97 40.12
N LEU A 181 20.77 15.21 40.19
CA LEU A 181 21.61 15.78 39.13
C LEU A 181 22.80 14.88 38.78
N PRO A 182 23.13 14.72 37.48
CA PRO A 182 24.23 13.88 37.06
C PRO A 182 25.56 14.38 37.62
N ARG A 183 26.38 13.46 38.12
CA ARG A 183 27.72 13.75 38.65
C ARG A 183 28.78 13.79 37.58
N GLU A 184 28.51 13.19 36.44
CA GLU A 184 29.40 13.12 35.28
C GLU A 184 28.87 14.04 34.15
N GLU A 185 29.75 14.44 33.25
CA GLU A 185 29.38 15.23 32.08
C GLU A 185 28.58 14.35 31.07
N GLU A 186 27.26 14.31 31.22
CA GLU A 186 26.37 13.68 30.26
C GLU A 186 25.40 14.71 29.65
N PRO A 187 24.82 14.46 28.45
CA PRO A 187 23.81 15.34 27.85
C PRO A 187 22.59 15.45 28.76
N LEU A 188 22.27 16.67 29.21
CA LEU A 188 21.23 16.92 30.21
C LEU A 188 19.82 16.56 29.69
N ASP A 189 19.58 16.67 28.39
CA ASP A 189 18.32 16.18 27.76
C ASP A 189 18.23 14.65 27.82
N GLY A 190 19.35 13.93 27.63
CA GLY A 190 19.43 12.49 27.81
C GLY A 190 19.15 12.06 29.24
N TRP A 191 19.74 12.78 30.22
CA TRP A 191 19.50 12.56 31.65
C TRP A 191 18.01 12.78 32.02
N LEU A 192 17.38 13.88 31.57
CA LEU A 192 15.97 14.13 31.78
C LEU A 192 15.09 12.99 31.23
N LEU A 193 15.47 12.46 30.08
CA LEU A 193 14.77 11.31 29.46
C LEU A 193 14.94 10.02 30.27
N SER A 194 16.09 9.80 30.90
CA SER A 194 16.36 8.59 31.68
C SER A 194 15.69 8.59 33.03
N GLU A 195 15.64 9.74 33.70
CA GLU A 195 15.10 9.87 35.07
C GLU A 195 13.59 9.99 35.14
N PHE A 196 12.98 10.71 34.19
CA PHE A 196 11.55 11.07 34.29
C PHE A 196 10.66 10.32 33.32
N THR A 197 9.49 9.87 33.81
CA THR A 197 8.44 9.29 32.96
C THR A 197 7.76 10.38 32.12
N ALA A 198 7.13 9.99 31.02
CA ALA A 198 6.38 10.89 30.14
C ALA A 198 7.16 12.12 29.61
N MET A 199 8.49 12.11 29.70
CA MET A 199 9.35 13.15 29.19
C MET A 199 9.72 12.86 27.72
N PRO A 200 9.17 13.59 26.73
CA PRO A 200 9.55 13.38 25.33
C PRO A 200 10.84 14.12 24.98
N PRO A 201 11.61 13.65 23.98
CA PRO A 201 12.87 14.29 23.58
C PRO A 201 12.74 15.76 23.17
N LEU A 202 11.58 16.14 22.60
CA LEU A 202 11.30 17.53 22.23
C LEU A 202 11.29 18.44 23.46
N ILE A 203 10.62 18.00 24.50
CA ILE A 203 10.46 18.78 25.75
C ILE A 203 11.73 18.77 26.58
N ALA A 204 12.42 17.62 26.68
CA ALA A 204 13.71 17.56 27.39
C ALA A 204 14.72 18.57 26.81
N ARG A 205 14.84 18.63 25.49
CA ARG A 205 15.71 19.62 24.81
C ARG A 205 15.21 21.05 24.98
N GLU A 206 13.89 21.27 24.97
CA GLU A 206 13.32 22.60 25.22
C GLU A 206 13.64 23.11 26.62
N ILE A 207 13.54 22.24 27.64
CA ILE A 207 13.90 22.59 29.03
C ILE A 207 15.36 22.98 29.12
N VAL A 208 16.28 22.19 28.55
CA VAL A 208 17.70 22.48 28.53
C VAL A 208 18.00 23.76 27.75
N SER A 209 17.39 23.96 26.59
CA SER A 209 17.53 25.17 25.79
C SER A 209 17.04 26.43 26.51
N ARG A 210 15.97 26.34 27.28
CA ARG A 210 15.46 27.45 28.12
C ARG A 210 16.39 27.77 29.25
N ALA A 211 17.06 26.77 29.83
CA ALA A 211 18.02 26.97 30.91
C ALA A 211 19.35 27.61 30.44
N TYR A 212 19.84 27.21 29.26
CA TYR A 212 21.21 27.52 28.84
C TYR A 212 21.36 28.14 27.45
N GLY A 213 20.26 28.26 26.67
CA GLY A 213 20.33 28.72 25.29
C GLY A 213 20.98 27.69 24.34
N GLU A 214 21.75 28.17 23.35
CA GLU A 214 22.42 27.30 22.36
C GLU A 214 23.74 26.71 22.86
N SER A 215 24.15 27.02 24.11
CA SER A 215 25.44 26.57 24.67
C SER A 215 25.38 25.08 25.02
N ASP A 216 26.40 24.33 24.68
CA ASP A 216 26.56 22.91 25.08
C ASP A 216 26.91 22.85 26.58
N HIS A 217 25.92 22.81 27.44
CA HIS A 217 26.06 22.72 28.88
C HIS A 217 25.92 21.27 29.34
N ARG A 218 26.97 20.77 29.98
CA ARG A 218 27.05 19.43 30.59
C ARG A 218 27.02 19.47 32.12
N ALA A 219 27.13 20.68 32.72
CA ALA A 219 27.05 20.88 34.15
C ALA A 219 25.67 21.44 34.53
N ALA A 220 24.88 20.67 35.26
CA ALA A 220 23.56 21.06 35.73
C ALA A 220 23.65 22.00 36.93
N ASP A 221 22.84 23.07 36.94
CA ASP A 221 22.74 24.04 38.01
C ASP A 221 21.26 24.43 38.26
N ASP A 222 21.04 25.42 39.12
CA ASP A 222 19.71 25.91 39.49
C ASP A 222 18.86 26.37 38.27
N ARG A 223 19.50 26.82 37.18
CA ARG A 223 18.79 27.23 35.93
C ARG A 223 18.04 26.08 35.30
N LEU A 224 18.56 24.85 35.37
CA LEU A 224 17.88 23.67 34.87
C LEU A 224 16.61 23.39 35.67
N TRP A 225 16.71 23.53 37.03
CA TRP A 225 15.52 23.42 37.88
C TRP A 225 14.48 24.48 37.56
N ASP A 226 14.89 25.74 37.42
CA ASP A 226 13.95 26.83 37.11
C ASP A 226 13.17 26.60 35.82
N ALA A 227 13.86 26.15 34.77
CA ALA A 227 13.24 25.79 33.50
C ALA A 227 12.32 24.56 33.64
N PHE A 228 12.77 23.54 34.37
CA PHE A 228 11.98 22.33 34.64
C PHE A 228 10.74 22.66 35.50
N ALA A 229 10.88 23.44 36.55
CA ALA A 229 9.76 23.85 37.43
C ALA A 229 8.74 24.71 36.68
N ALA A 230 9.19 25.60 35.80
CA ALA A 230 8.29 26.36 34.93
C ALA A 230 7.45 25.46 34.01
N TRP A 231 8.11 24.42 33.44
CA TRP A 231 7.42 23.41 32.65
C TRP A 231 6.46 22.57 33.51
N GLN A 232 6.88 22.07 34.68
CA GLN A 232 6.05 21.33 35.64
C GLN A 232 4.81 22.15 36.05
N LYS A 233 4.98 23.43 36.36
CA LYS A 233 3.91 24.36 36.71
C LYS A 233 2.90 24.50 35.55
N SER A 234 3.37 24.66 34.33
CA SER A 234 2.48 24.81 33.16
C SER A 234 1.55 23.61 32.97
N ILE A 235 2.02 22.40 33.28
CA ILE A 235 1.21 21.17 33.21
C ILE A 235 0.23 21.10 34.36
N ASN A 236 0.66 21.37 35.60
CA ASN A 236 -0.20 21.32 36.78
C ASN A 236 -1.33 22.38 36.74
N GLU A 237 -1.07 23.53 36.12
CA GLU A 237 -2.05 24.58 35.89
C GLU A 237 -2.89 24.37 34.59
N ILE A 238 -2.68 23.28 33.88
CA ILE A 238 -3.40 22.95 32.63
C ILE A 238 -3.28 24.09 31.60
N ASN A 239 -2.13 24.74 31.53
CA ASN A 239 -1.87 25.83 30.60
C ASN A 239 -1.33 25.29 29.27
N PHE A 240 -2.24 24.78 28.45
CA PHE A 240 -1.91 24.15 27.16
C PHE A 240 -2.30 25.03 25.98
N THR A 241 -1.40 25.14 25.02
CA THR A 241 -1.62 25.86 23.75
C THR A 241 -1.34 24.93 22.59
N PRO A 242 -2.33 24.58 21.74
CA PRO A 242 -2.14 23.69 20.61
C PRO A 242 -1.18 24.33 19.58
N THR A 243 0.03 23.84 19.50
CA THR A 243 1.10 24.44 18.70
C THR A 243 1.63 23.46 17.65
N VAL A 244 1.60 23.87 16.40
CA VAL A 244 2.21 23.15 15.26
C VAL A 244 3.56 23.77 14.96
N LEU A 245 4.57 22.92 14.75
CA LEU A 245 5.94 23.29 14.42
C LEU A 245 6.15 23.14 12.91
N TYR A 246 6.51 24.25 12.26
CA TYR A 246 6.76 24.30 10.81
C TYR A 246 8.24 24.48 10.51
N ARG A 247 8.75 23.72 9.53
CA ARG A 247 10.10 23.89 8.98
C ARG A 247 10.01 23.97 7.45
N GLY A 248 10.52 25.07 6.89
CA GLY A 248 10.44 25.30 5.45
C GLY A 248 8.99 25.28 4.91
N GLY A 249 8.02 25.80 5.68
CA GLY A 249 6.60 25.85 5.31
C GLY A 249 5.85 24.51 5.42
N LYS A 250 6.49 23.44 5.95
CA LYS A 250 5.86 22.14 6.16
C LYS A 250 5.74 21.80 7.64
N PRO A 251 4.60 21.25 8.09
CA PRO A 251 4.43 20.81 9.47
C PRO A 251 5.28 19.55 9.72
N PHE A 252 6.18 19.58 10.71
CA PHE A 252 7.02 18.44 11.04
C PHE A 252 6.74 17.83 12.41
N ASP A 253 6.26 18.64 13.39
CA ASP A 253 5.91 18.19 14.73
C ASP A 253 4.78 19.05 15.34
N PHE A 254 4.25 18.66 16.48
CA PHE A 254 3.29 19.45 17.26
C PHE A 254 3.46 19.19 18.75
N THR A 255 2.97 20.11 19.56
CA THR A 255 3.06 20.05 21.01
C THR A 255 1.98 20.90 21.67
N TYR A 256 2.00 20.95 22.99
CA TYR A 256 1.04 21.67 23.85
C TYR A 256 1.51 23.05 24.31
N GLY A 257 2.57 23.58 23.72
CA GLY A 257 3.10 24.92 24.01
C GLY A 257 4.19 25.33 23.02
N PRO A 258 4.60 26.58 22.99
CA PRO A 258 5.61 27.08 22.07
C PRO A 258 7.01 26.50 22.36
N ILE A 259 7.74 26.17 21.29
CA ILE A 259 9.09 25.63 21.31
C ILE A 259 10.07 26.69 20.79
N HIS A 260 11.16 26.93 21.51
CA HIS A 260 12.15 27.97 21.20
C HIS A 260 13.52 27.41 20.83
N GLN A 261 13.83 26.14 21.16
CA GLN A 261 15.12 25.49 20.92
C GLN A 261 15.60 25.50 19.46
N TYR A 262 14.72 25.76 18.50
CA TYR A 262 15.06 25.76 17.08
C TYR A 262 15.33 27.17 16.52
N GLY A 263 15.20 28.23 17.33
CA GLY A 263 15.36 29.61 16.87
C GLY A 263 14.57 29.90 15.59
N ASP A 264 15.18 30.60 14.63
CA ASP A 264 14.57 31.00 13.37
C ASP A 264 14.33 29.83 12.38
N TYR A 265 14.86 28.64 12.68
CA TYR A 265 14.66 27.44 11.82
C TYR A 265 13.25 26.83 11.95
N CYS A 266 12.49 27.25 12.95
CA CYS A 266 11.15 26.71 13.22
C CYS A 266 10.16 27.83 13.51
N THR A 267 8.99 27.77 12.85
CA THR A 267 7.87 28.68 13.13
C THR A 267 6.84 27.93 13.97
N ASN A 268 6.48 28.51 15.13
CA ASN A 268 5.36 28.07 15.95
C ASN A 268 4.06 28.67 15.43
N VAL A 269 3.06 27.81 15.14
CA VAL A 269 1.73 28.26 14.71
C VAL A 269 0.71 27.68 15.68
N THR A 270 -0.07 28.54 16.34
CA THR A 270 -1.15 28.14 17.23
C THR A 270 -2.37 27.71 16.42
N ALA A 271 -2.96 26.58 16.74
CA ALA A 271 -4.22 26.11 16.19
C ALA A 271 -5.40 26.50 17.08
N ASP A 272 -6.63 26.47 16.55
CA ASP A 272 -7.85 26.82 17.28
C ASP A 272 -8.18 25.82 18.41
N SER A 273 -7.79 24.54 18.23
CA SER A 273 -7.97 23.46 19.19
C SER A 273 -7.00 22.32 18.93
N PHE A 274 -6.82 21.43 19.91
CA PHE A 274 -6.02 20.20 19.71
C PHE A 274 -6.67 19.27 18.68
N SER A 275 -7.99 19.21 18.64
CA SER A 275 -8.70 18.43 17.61
C SER A 275 -8.46 18.97 16.21
N ALA A 276 -8.54 20.28 15.98
CA ALA A 276 -8.24 20.91 14.70
C ALA A 276 -6.78 20.71 14.30
N LEU A 277 -5.86 20.84 15.25
CA LEU A 277 -4.44 20.57 15.07
C LEU A 277 -4.19 19.14 14.58
N LEU A 278 -4.74 18.14 15.27
CA LEU A 278 -4.55 16.73 14.95
C LEU A 278 -5.21 16.35 13.62
N ASP A 279 -6.38 16.90 13.34
CA ASP A 279 -7.10 16.64 12.08
C ASP A 279 -6.28 17.17 10.87
N SER A 280 -5.78 18.41 10.93
CA SER A 280 -4.98 19.02 9.86
C SER A 280 -3.59 18.38 9.73
N PHE A 281 -2.89 18.14 10.85
CA PHE A 281 -1.54 17.59 10.83
C PHE A 281 -1.46 16.19 10.24
N TYR A 282 -2.49 15.37 10.47
CA TYR A 282 -2.52 13.99 9.96
C TYR A 282 -3.25 13.81 8.63
N GLU A 283 -4.00 14.81 8.14
CA GLU A 283 -4.77 14.69 6.91
C GLU A 283 -3.91 14.33 5.69
N GLU A 284 -2.88 15.12 5.41
CA GLU A 284 -1.99 14.87 4.27
C GLU A 284 -1.26 13.52 4.40
N ARG A 285 -0.82 13.18 5.61
CA ARG A 285 -0.13 11.91 5.90
C ARG A 285 -1.03 10.71 5.73
N GLU A 286 -2.27 10.78 6.23
CA GLU A 286 -3.26 9.71 6.05
C GLU A 286 -3.67 9.54 4.59
N GLN A 287 -3.80 10.63 3.87
CA GLN A 287 -4.10 10.57 2.44
C GLN A 287 -2.97 9.90 1.68
N ALA A 288 -1.72 10.27 1.94
CA ALA A 288 -0.55 9.64 1.34
C ALA A 288 -0.44 8.14 1.70
N GLU A 289 -0.66 7.78 2.97
CA GLU A 289 -0.66 6.37 3.40
C GLU A 289 -1.80 5.57 2.76
N ARG A 290 -3.01 6.12 2.66
CA ARG A 290 -4.15 5.47 1.98
C ARG A 290 -3.87 5.21 0.50
N VAL A 291 -3.31 6.21 -0.19
CA VAL A 291 -2.90 6.07 -1.59
C VAL A 291 -1.85 4.97 -1.73
N LYS A 292 -0.82 4.98 -0.87
CA LYS A 292 0.23 3.97 -0.84
C LYS A 292 -0.30 2.56 -0.55
N GLN A 293 -1.20 2.42 0.43
CA GLN A 293 -1.80 1.11 0.77
C GLN A 293 -2.68 0.57 -0.36
N LYS A 294 -3.56 1.42 -0.94
CA LYS A 294 -4.37 1.03 -2.11
C LYS A 294 -3.48 0.62 -3.29
N GLY A 295 -2.38 1.34 -3.50
CA GLY A 295 -1.39 1.00 -4.52
C GLY A 295 -0.74 -0.36 -4.27
N GLN A 296 -0.26 -0.62 -3.05
CA GLN A 296 0.36 -1.90 -2.69
C GLN A 296 -0.57 -3.09 -2.86
N ASP A 297 -1.84 -2.97 -2.49
CA ASP A 297 -2.83 -4.03 -2.67
C ASP A 297 -3.08 -4.34 -4.16
N LEU A 298 -3.12 -3.30 -5.00
CA LEU A 298 -3.26 -3.47 -6.45
C LEU A 298 -2.01 -4.10 -7.07
N VAL A 299 -0.82 -3.63 -6.70
CA VAL A 299 0.46 -4.21 -7.14
C VAL A 299 0.52 -5.69 -6.77
N LYS A 300 0.19 -6.05 -5.53
CA LYS A 300 0.14 -7.45 -5.09
C LYS A 300 -0.85 -8.28 -5.91
N THR A 301 -2.03 -7.74 -6.21
CA THR A 301 -3.07 -8.42 -6.99
C THR A 301 -2.60 -8.65 -8.43
N ALA A 302 -2.06 -7.63 -9.09
CA ALA A 302 -1.54 -7.71 -10.45
C ALA A 302 -0.34 -8.66 -10.55
N THR A 303 0.59 -8.59 -9.59
CA THR A 303 1.76 -9.48 -9.51
C THR A 303 1.34 -10.94 -9.34
N ASN A 304 0.38 -11.23 -8.46
CA ASN A 304 -0.15 -12.58 -8.28
C ASN A 304 -0.82 -13.12 -9.56
N ALA A 305 -1.56 -12.27 -10.26
CA ALA A 305 -2.18 -12.64 -11.54
C ALA A 305 -1.10 -12.95 -12.59
N ARG A 306 -0.10 -12.07 -12.76
CA ARG A 306 1.05 -12.26 -13.65
C ARG A 306 1.78 -13.57 -13.37
N ASP A 307 2.10 -13.84 -12.11
CA ASP A 307 2.87 -15.04 -11.72
C ASP A 307 2.06 -16.33 -11.90
N ARG A 308 0.73 -16.25 -11.76
CA ARG A 308 -0.16 -17.37 -12.11
C ARG A 308 -0.12 -17.69 -13.59
N ILE A 309 -0.20 -16.69 -14.46
CA ILE A 309 -0.12 -16.86 -15.91
C ILE A 309 1.26 -17.38 -16.34
N ARG A 310 2.35 -16.84 -15.77
CA ARG A 310 3.71 -17.32 -16.01
C ARG A 310 3.88 -18.80 -15.69
N ARG A 311 3.37 -19.25 -14.53
CA ARG A 311 3.38 -20.68 -14.16
C ARG A 311 2.56 -21.55 -15.09
N LYS A 312 1.39 -21.04 -15.55
CA LYS A 312 0.55 -21.74 -16.53
C LYS A 312 1.29 -21.92 -17.88
N ILE A 313 1.93 -20.86 -18.37
CA ILE A 313 2.73 -20.91 -19.62
C ILE A 313 3.84 -21.95 -19.49
N ALA A 314 4.61 -21.95 -18.40
CA ALA A 314 5.71 -22.91 -18.18
C ALA A 314 5.21 -24.37 -18.16
N ALA A 315 4.04 -24.63 -17.56
CA ALA A 315 3.43 -25.97 -17.59
C ALA A 315 3.00 -26.36 -19.01
N GLN A 316 2.39 -25.45 -19.76
CA GLN A 316 1.97 -25.67 -21.15
C GLN A 316 3.15 -25.85 -22.11
N GLU A 317 4.26 -25.13 -21.89
CA GLU A 317 5.50 -25.31 -22.67
C GLU A 317 6.11 -26.70 -22.45
N LYS A 318 6.06 -27.21 -21.21
CA LYS A 318 6.49 -28.57 -20.90
C LYS A 318 5.60 -29.63 -21.58
N GLU A 319 4.28 -29.44 -21.57
CA GLU A 319 3.34 -30.31 -22.28
C GLU A 319 3.53 -30.24 -23.78
N TYR A 320 3.76 -29.04 -24.32
CA TYR A 320 4.02 -28.82 -25.73
C TYR A 320 5.30 -29.56 -26.20
N ALA A 321 6.38 -29.44 -25.42
CA ALA A 321 7.63 -30.16 -25.72
C ALA A 321 7.42 -31.68 -25.75
N ALA A 322 6.60 -32.23 -24.84
CA ALA A 322 6.26 -33.67 -24.87
C ALA A 322 5.41 -34.07 -26.08
N CYS A 323 4.66 -33.13 -26.67
CA CYS A 323 3.89 -33.42 -27.90
C CYS A 323 4.73 -33.41 -29.18
N LEU A 324 5.93 -32.80 -29.16
CA LEU A 324 6.82 -32.74 -30.34
C LEU A 324 7.39 -34.12 -30.73
N ASP A 325 7.53 -35.03 -29.76
CA ASP A 325 8.03 -36.41 -30.00
C ASP A 325 6.93 -37.37 -30.51
N ARG A 326 5.84 -36.84 -31.07
CA ARG A 326 4.70 -37.63 -31.53
C ARG A 326 5.03 -38.56 -32.70
N ASP A 327 6.01 -38.21 -33.57
CA ASP A 327 6.34 -39.03 -34.71
C ASP A 327 6.90 -40.42 -34.31
N HIS A 328 7.57 -40.47 -33.14
CA HIS A 328 7.96 -41.74 -32.54
C HIS A 328 6.73 -42.64 -32.27
N LEU A 329 5.61 -42.08 -31.80
CA LEU A 329 4.36 -42.84 -31.56
C LEU A 329 3.74 -43.36 -32.86
N ARG A 330 3.80 -42.59 -33.96
CA ARG A 330 3.36 -43.02 -35.28
C ARG A 330 4.22 -44.17 -35.76
N ILE A 331 5.54 -44.00 -35.71
CA ILE A 331 6.52 -45.04 -36.14
C ILE A 331 6.29 -46.32 -35.33
N CYS A 332 6.12 -46.26 -34.01
CA CYS A 332 5.78 -47.43 -33.20
C CYS A 332 4.50 -48.14 -33.68
N GLY A 333 3.43 -47.37 -33.95
CA GLY A 333 2.17 -47.92 -34.46
C GLY A 333 2.32 -48.61 -35.84
N GLU A 334 3.08 -47.99 -36.75
CA GLU A 334 3.36 -48.53 -38.09
C GLU A 334 4.25 -49.78 -38.04
N LEU A 335 5.32 -49.77 -37.23
CA LEU A 335 6.18 -50.92 -37.02
C LEU A 335 5.44 -52.12 -36.38
N ILE A 336 4.56 -51.89 -35.41
CA ILE A 336 3.68 -52.91 -34.85
C ILE A 336 2.78 -53.47 -35.95
N THR A 337 2.15 -52.62 -36.74
CA THR A 337 1.24 -53.05 -37.84
C THR A 337 1.94 -53.86 -38.88
N ALA A 338 3.17 -53.47 -39.29
CA ALA A 338 3.99 -54.22 -40.26
C ALA A 338 4.46 -55.60 -39.76
N ASN A 339 4.51 -55.79 -38.43
CA ASN A 339 4.99 -57.03 -37.83
C ASN A 339 3.89 -57.88 -37.19
N LEU A 340 2.60 -57.58 -37.39
CA LEU A 340 1.48 -58.32 -36.82
C LEU A 340 1.54 -59.83 -37.10
N TYR A 341 2.08 -60.24 -38.23
CA TYR A 341 2.16 -61.64 -38.65
C TYR A 341 3.06 -62.52 -37.74
N ARG A 342 4.01 -61.90 -36.98
CA ARG A 342 4.94 -62.57 -36.10
C ARG A 342 4.74 -62.29 -34.61
N MET A 343 3.66 -61.56 -34.26
CA MET A 343 3.39 -61.15 -32.92
C MET A 343 2.31 -62.02 -32.27
N GLU A 344 2.49 -62.30 -30.97
CA GLU A 344 1.53 -63.04 -30.17
C GLU A 344 0.97 -62.17 -29.02
N ARG A 345 -0.21 -62.50 -28.54
CA ARG A 345 -0.79 -61.85 -27.39
C ARG A 345 0.02 -62.13 -26.13
N GLY A 346 0.27 -61.13 -25.30
CA GLY A 346 1.03 -61.30 -24.06
C GLY A 346 2.50 -60.90 -24.16
N GLN A 347 2.99 -60.55 -25.34
CA GLN A 347 4.37 -60.03 -25.52
C GLN A 347 4.53 -58.70 -24.78
N ARG A 348 5.71 -58.50 -24.14
CA ARG A 348 6.05 -57.26 -23.44
C ARG A 348 6.70 -56.21 -24.33
N LYS A 349 7.38 -56.62 -25.37
CA LYS A 349 8.04 -55.74 -26.33
C LYS A 349 8.08 -56.37 -27.73
N LEU A 350 8.13 -55.51 -28.75
CA LEU A 350 8.45 -55.85 -30.11
C LEU A 350 9.81 -55.25 -30.44
N THR A 351 10.78 -56.06 -30.90
CA THR A 351 12.00 -55.55 -31.50
C THR A 351 11.82 -55.62 -33.03
N ALA A 352 11.83 -54.43 -33.68
CA ALA A 352 11.63 -54.29 -35.14
C ALA A 352 12.67 -53.34 -35.74
N GLU A 353 13.00 -53.57 -37.02
CA GLU A 353 13.86 -52.64 -37.78
C GLU A 353 13.11 -51.34 -38.07
N ASN A 354 13.71 -50.19 -37.68
CA ASN A 354 13.15 -48.88 -37.94
C ASN A 354 13.58 -48.41 -39.36
N TYR A 355 12.77 -48.71 -40.36
CA TYR A 355 13.01 -48.31 -41.74
C TYR A 355 12.78 -46.83 -42.04
N TYR A 356 12.45 -46.02 -41.04
CA TYR A 356 12.36 -44.56 -41.11
C TYR A 356 13.68 -43.87 -40.78
N GLU A 357 14.69 -44.59 -40.28
CA GLU A 357 16.04 -44.10 -40.01
C GLU A 357 17.08 -44.73 -40.92
N GLU A 358 18.10 -43.96 -41.29
CA GLU A 358 19.22 -44.48 -42.08
C GLU A 358 19.91 -45.64 -41.36
N GLY A 359 20.12 -46.76 -42.07
CA GLY A 359 20.72 -47.95 -41.49
C GLY A 359 19.75 -48.89 -40.79
N CYS A 360 18.46 -48.58 -40.81
CA CYS A 360 17.39 -49.41 -40.24
C CYS A 360 17.70 -49.99 -38.83
N PRO A 361 18.04 -49.16 -37.85
CA PRO A 361 18.42 -49.66 -36.52
C PRO A 361 17.28 -50.44 -35.86
N ALA A 362 17.62 -51.44 -35.05
CA ALA A 362 16.65 -52.17 -34.29
C ALA A 362 16.03 -51.28 -33.18
N MET A 363 14.72 -51.22 -33.13
CA MET A 363 13.95 -50.45 -32.18
C MET A 363 13.11 -51.35 -31.30
N ASP A 364 13.22 -51.17 -29.98
CA ASP A 364 12.41 -51.87 -28.99
C ASP A 364 11.14 -51.08 -28.66
N ILE A 365 9.98 -51.62 -29.00
CA ILE A 365 8.67 -50.99 -28.81
C ILE A 365 7.96 -51.68 -27.62
N PRO A 366 7.68 -50.93 -26.52
CA PRO A 366 6.98 -51.49 -25.38
C PRO A 366 5.51 -51.79 -25.69
N LEU A 367 5.02 -52.98 -25.30
CA LEU A 367 3.65 -53.44 -25.52
C LEU A 367 2.92 -53.65 -24.20
N ASP A 368 1.62 -53.38 -24.20
CA ASP A 368 0.73 -53.75 -23.08
C ASP A 368 0.33 -55.22 -23.25
N VAL A 369 0.76 -56.08 -22.34
CA VAL A 369 0.55 -57.52 -22.38
C VAL A 369 -0.92 -57.94 -22.34
N ARG A 370 -1.81 -57.02 -21.88
CA ARG A 370 -3.24 -57.30 -21.80
C ARG A 370 -3.95 -57.08 -23.13
N LEU A 371 -3.32 -56.34 -24.05
CA LEU A 371 -3.87 -56.00 -25.33
C LEU A 371 -3.36 -56.97 -26.42
N SER A 372 -4.15 -57.18 -27.48
CA SER A 372 -3.71 -57.86 -28.68
C SER A 372 -2.70 -57.00 -29.45
N PRO A 373 -1.93 -57.57 -30.38
CA PRO A 373 -1.04 -56.79 -31.25
C PRO A 373 -1.74 -55.64 -31.98
N GLN A 374 -2.96 -55.87 -32.52
CA GLN A 374 -3.76 -54.86 -33.20
C GLN A 374 -4.22 -53.74 -32.25
N GLU A 375 -4.62 -54.10 -31.02
CA GLU A 375 -5.00 -53.12 -30.02
C GLU A 375 -3.83 -52.28 -29.53
N ASN A 376 -2.61 -52.86 -29.44
CA ASN A 376 -1.38 -52.13 -29.15
C ASN A 376 -1.06 -51.12 -30.27
N ALA A 377 -1.15 -51.49 -31.55
CA ALA A 377 -0.99 -50.58 -32.68
C ALA A 377 -2.03 -49.42 -32.60
N ALA A 378 -3.30 -49.77 -32.41
CA ALA A 378 -4.40 -48.78 -32.25
C ALA A 378 -4.15 -47.83 -31.07
N ARG A 379 -3.60 -48.32 -29.94
CA ARG A 379 -3.22 -47.50 -28.82
C ARG A 379 -2.14 -46.46 -29.17
N TYR A 380 -1.10 -46.83 -29.88
CA TYR A 380 -0.06 -45.91 -30.34
C TYR A 380 -0.62 -44.86 -31.32
N PHE A 381 -1.44 -45.26 -32.31
CA PHE A 381 -2.09 -44.32 -33.21
C PHE A 381 -3.05 -43.37 -32.48
N LYS A 382 -3.78 -43.84 -31.47
CA LYS A 382 -4.63 -43.00 -30.61
C LYS A 382 -3.80 -41.97 -29.83
N GLN A 383 -2.63 -42.39 -29.30
CA GLN A 383 -1.72 -41.47 -28.62
C GLN A 383 -1.13 -40.43 -29.57
N TYR A 384 -0.74 -40.83 -30.79
CA TYR A 384 -0.30 -39.91 -31.85
C TYR A 384 -1.38 -38.89 -32.20
N ALA A 385 -2.61 -39.31 -32.44
CA ALA A 385 -3.71 -38.42 -32.78
C ALA A 385 -4.03 -37.44 -31.62
N LYS A 386 -3.95 -37.93 -30.38
CA LYS A 386 -4.11 -37.10 -29.17
C LYS A 386 -3.00 -36.04 -29.08
N ALA A 387 -1.73 -36.44 -29.28
CA ALA A 387 -0.57 -35.53 -29.25
C ALA A 387 -0.67 -34.47 -30.34
N LYS A 388 -1.05 -34.84 -31.56
CA LYS A 388 -1.27 -33.91 -32.69
C LYS A 388 -2.35 -32.86 -32.41
N THR A 389 -3.47 -33.29 -31.78
CA THR A 389 -4.53 -32.35 -31.40
C THR A 389 -4.08 -31.44 -30.24
N ALA A 390 -3.38 -32.02 -29.26
CA ALA A 390 -2.86 -31.27 -28.11
C ALA A 390 -1.84 -30.20 -28.53
N GLU A 391 -0.93 -30.50 -29.46
CA GLU A 391 0.02 -29.52 -30.00
C GLU A 391 -0.68 -28.30 -30.60
N LYS A 392 -1.70 -28.50 -31.43
CA LYS A 392 -2.46 -27.40 -32.01
C LYS A 392 -3.12 -26.53 -30.95
N MET A 393 -3.78 -27.17 -29.99
CA MET A 393 -4.46 -26.46 -28.88
C MET A 393 -3.47 -25.72 -27.99
N LEU A 394 -2.32 -26.35 -27.67
CA LEU A 394 -1.28 -25.74 -26.85
C LEU A 394 -0.62 -24.54 -27.55
N THR A 395 -0.40 -24.62 -28.89
CA THR A 395 0.12 -23.48 -29.65
C THR A 395 -0.78 -22.25 -29.54
N GLU A 396 -2.11 -22.44 -29.69
CA GLU A 396 -3.08 -21.36 -29.54
C GLU A 396 -3.12 -20.83 -28.10
N GLN A 397 -3.08 -21.73 -27.11
CA GLN A 397 -3.11 -21.35 -25.69
C GLN A 397 -1.84 -20.63 -25.26
N LEU A 398 -0.66 -21.04 -25.72
CA LEU A 398 0.62 -20.39 -25.46
C LEU A 398 0.67 -18.98 -26.06
N THR A 399 0.16 -18.82 -27.29
CA THR A 399 0.08 -17.49 -27.91
C THR A 399 -0.78 -16.54 -27.08
N LYS A 400 -2.00 -16.95 -26.73
CA LYS A 400 -2.91 -16.16 -25.87
C LYS A 400 -2.31 -15.91 -24.48
N GLY A 401 -1.70 -16.93 -23.88
CA GLY A 401 -1.07 -16.81 -22.56
C GLY A 401 0.09 -15.82 -22.54
N ARG A 402 0.91 -15.80 -23.59
CA ARG A 402 2.03 -14.84 -23.72
C ARG A 402 1.54 -13.41 -23.94
N GLU A 403 0.44 -13.22 -24.67
CA GLU A 403 -0.19 -11.89 -24.82
C GLU A 403 -0.76 -11.39 -23.48
N GLU A 404 -1.46 -12.27 -22.74
CA GLU A 404 -1.98 -11.97 -21.42
C GLU A 404 -0.85 -11.65 -20.40
N LEU A 405 0.27 -12.38 -20.47
CA LEU A 405 1.43 -12.12 -19.63
C LEU A 405 2.02 -10.72 -19.90
N ARG A 406 2.23 -10.36 -21.17
CA ARG A 406 2.72 -9.02 -21.54
C ARG A 406 1.80 -7.92 -21.05
N TYR A 407 0.49 -8.10 -21.17
CA TYR A 407 -0.48 -7.14 -20.65
C TYR A 407 -0.37 -6.97 -19.13
N LEU A 408 -0.29 -8.07 -18.36
CA LEU A 408 -0.14 -7.99 -16.91
C LEU A 408 1.20 -7.40 -16.46
N GLU A 409 2.26 -7.63 -17.22
CA GLU A 409 3.58 -7.00 -17.01
C GLU A 409 3.51 -5.49 -17.23
N SER A 410 2.81 -5.01 -18.27
CA SER A 410 2.58 -3.57 -18.47
C SER A 410 1.76 -2.95 -17.34
N VAL A 411 0.70 -3.61 -16.86
CA VAL A 411 -0.10 -3.13 -15.73
C VAL A 411 0.73 -3.03 -14.43
N VAL A 412 1.60 -4.00 -14.16
CA VAL A 412 2.51 -3.93 -13.01
C VAL A 412 3.46 -2.73 -13.13
N GLN A 413 3.97 -2.45 -14.32
CA GLN A 413 4.81 -1.28 -14.59
C GLN A 413 4.05 0.04 -14.37
N GLU A 414 2.82 0.14 -14.85
CA GLU A 414 1.97 1.32 -14.66
C GLU A 414 1.66 1.58 -13.18
N LEU A 415 1.39 0.52 -12.40
CA LEU A 415 1.18 0.61 -10.96
C LEU A 415 2.42 1.12 -10.21
N GLN A 416 3.63 0.80 -10.69
CA GLN A 416 4.88 1.32 -10.13
C GLN A 416 5.11 2.81 -10.45
N GLN A 417 4.51 3.30 -11.52
CA GLN A 417 4.60 4.70 -11.96
C GLN A 417 3.41 5.55 -11.52
N ALA A 418 2.37 4.95 -10.93
CA ALA A 418 1.19 5.64 -10.45
C ALA A 418 1.54 6.54 -9.24
N GLU A 419 1.15 7.82 -9.31
CA GLU A 419 1.47 8.85 -8.33
C GLU A 419 0.23 9.35 -7.57
N SER A 420 -0.95 9.20 -8.16
CA SER A 420 -2.21 9.71 -7.62
C SER A 420 -3.22 8.59 -7.31
N GLU A 421 -4.14 8.87 -6.39
CA GLU A 421 -5.27 7.97 -6.11
C GLU A 421 -6.11 7.71 -7.37
N GLN A 422 -6.21 8.71 -8.25
CA GLN A 422 -6.92 8.60 -9.52
C GLN A 422 -6.27 7.57 -10.45
N ASP A 423 -4.92 7.57 -10.54
CA ASP A 423 -4.19 6.60 -11.36
C ASP A 423 -4.47 5.16 -10.88
N PHE A 424 -4.45 4.93 -9.56
CA PHE A 424 -4.78 3.62 -8.99
C PHE A 424 -6.24 3.21 -9.23
N ASN A 425 -7.18 4.16 -9.18
CA ASN A 425 -8.59 3.89 -9.45
C ASN A 425 -8.83 3.54 -10.94
N ASP A 426 -8.16 4.22 -11.86
CA ASP A 426 -8.25 3.94 -13.29
C ASP A 426 -7.70 2.55 -13.62
N ILE A 427 -6.52 2.20 -13.09
CA ILE A 427 -5.92 0.87 -13.27
C ILE A 427 -6.77 -0.22 -12.59
N ARG A 428 -7.34 0.06 -11.41
CA ARG A 428 -8.28 -0.86 -10.75
C ARG A 428 -9.51 -1.15 -11.60
N THR A 429 -10.05 -0.10 -12.23
CA THR A 429 -11.20 -0.24 -13.15
C THR A 429 -10.81 -1.09 -14.34
N GLU A 430 -9.64 -0.89 -14.92
CA GLU A 430 -9.10 -1.69 -16.01
C GLU A 430 -8.97 -3.18 -15.63
N LEU A 431 -8.36 -3.47 -14.47
CA LEU A 431 -8.23 -4.84 -13.94
C LEU A 431 -9.57 -5.49 -13.61
N THR A 432 -10.56 -4.70 -13.18
CA THR A 432 -11.91 -5.19 -12.89
C THR A 432 -12.63 -5.56 -14.18
N ASP A 433 -12.57 -4.71 -15.20
CA ASP A 433 -13.18 -4.96 -16.51
C ASP A 433 -12.50 -6.12 -17.25
N GLY A 434 -11.17 -6.31 -17.03
CA GLY A 434 -10.42 -7.47 -17.50
C GLY A 434 -10.66 -8.77 -16.71
N GLY A 435 -11.49 -8.74 -15.63
CA GLY A 435 -11.84 -9.92 -14.83
C GLY A 435 -10.78 -10.37 -13.82
N TYR A 436 -9.70 -9.61 -13.62
CA TYR A 436 -8.63 -9.92 -12.64
C TYR A 436 -9.02 -9.57 -11.20
N ILE A 437 -9.94 -8.61 -11.04
CA ILE A 437 -10.50 -8.20 -9.76
C ILE A 437 -11.99 -8.44 -9.77
N ARG A 438 -12.52 -9.13 -8.74
CA ARG A 438 -13.97 -9.31 -8.59
C ARG A 438 -14.64 -7.99 -8.21
N GLN A 439 -15.68 -7.62 -8.94
CA GLN A 439 -16.53 -6.48 -8.59
C GLN A 439 -17.29 -6.81 -7.30
N ARG A 440 -16.90 -6.19 -6.17
CA ARG A 440 -17.62 -6.29 -4.91
C ARG A 440 -18.54 -5.08 -4.77
N GLY A 441 -19.85 -5.30 -4.91
CA GLY A 441 -20.87 -4.28 -4.66
C GLY A 441 -21.50 -3.65 -5.91
N ARG A 442 -22.67 -3.02 -5.73
CA ARG A 442 -23.41 -2.27 -6.76
C ARG A 442 -22.54 -1.12 -7.25
N LYS A 443 -22.43 -0.93 -8.56
CA LYS A 443 -21.85 0.29 -9.16
C LYS A 443 -22.46 1.50 -8.46
N GLN A 444 -21.70 2.24 -7.68
CA GLN A 444 -22.11 3.60 -7.35
C GLN A 444 -21.95 4.42 -8.63
N PRO A 445 -23.00 5.08 -9.11
CA PRO A 445 -22.92 6.02 -10.21
C PRO A 445 -22.34 7.35 -9.69
N GLY A 446 -21.08 7.35 -9.36
CA GLY A 446 -20.28 8.57 -9.19
C GLY A 446 -19.46 8.72 -10.45
N PHE A 447 -19.71 9.76 -11.22
CA PHE A 447 -18.89 10.21 -12.34
C PHE A 447 -17.51 10.58 -11.78
N GLN A 448 -16.65 9.59 -11.54
CA GLN A 448 -15.23 9.86 -11.36
C GLN A 448 -14.68 10.21 -12.74
N ARG A 449 -14.27 11.47 -12.90
CA ARG A 449 -13.58 11.88 -14.12
C ARG A 449 -12.29 11.06 -14.21
N ALA A 450 -12.10 10.37 -15.35
CA ALA A 450 -10.86 9.66 -15.63
C ALA A 450 -9.67 10.64 -15.53
N SER A 451 -8.53 10.14 -15.09
CA SER A 451 -7.29 10.94 -15.07
C SER A 451 -6.96 11.43 -16.47
N LYS A 452 -6.35 12.62 -16.57
CA LYS A 452 -5.84 13.14 -17.84
C LYS A 452 -4.42 12.61 -18.07
N PRO A 453 -3.99 12.43 -19.34
CA PRO A 453 -2.60 12.15 -19.65
C PRO A 453 -1.67 13.21 -19.02
N ARG A 454 -0.42 12.84 -18.75
CA ARG A 454 0.59 13.83 -18.33
C ARG A 454 0.87 14.76 -19.50
N GLU A 455 0.82 16.05 -19.26
CA GLU A 455 1.10 17.08 -20.27
C GLU A 455 2.47 17.71 -20.01
N PHE A 456 3.26 17.75 -21.05
CA PHE A 456 4.58 18.37 -21.10
C PHE A 456 4.65 19.35 -22.26
N ARG A 457 5.59 20.26 -22.19
CA ARG A 457 5.88 21.20 -23.28
C ARG A 457 7.36 21.15 -23.59
N SER A 458 7.71 20.91 -24.86
CA SER A 458 9.11 20.91 -25.30
C SER A 458 9.72 22.31 -25.16
N THR A 459 11.04 22.39 -25.18
CA THR A 459 11.77 23.64 -25.15
C THR A 459 11.39 24.56 -26.34
N ALA A 460 11.03 23.98 -27.48
CA ALA A 460 10.52 24.72 -28.65
C ALA A 460 9.01 25.03 -28.55
N GLY A 461 8.31 24.60 -27.49
CA GLY A 461 6.92 24.96 -27.23
C GLY A 461 5.88 23.94 -27.72
N LEU A 462 6.28 22.80 -28.33
CA LEU A 462 5.36 21.75 -28.77
C LEU A 462 4.78 21.01 -27.58
N ARG A 463 3.51 20.60 -27.68
CA ARG A 463 2.85 19.81 -26.62
C ARG A 463 3.24 18.34 -26.74
N ILE A 464 3.51 17.73 -25.58
CA ILE A 464 3.83 16.32 -25.48
C ILE A 464 2.88 15.69 -24.45
N PHE A 465 2.22 14.60 -24.82
CA PHE A 465 1.34 13.87 -23.92
C PHE A 465 1.93 12.48 -23.61
N VAL A 466 1.86 12.09 -22.34
CA VAL A 466 2.33 10.80 -21.86
C VAL A 466 1.18 10.08 -21.17
N GLY A 467 0.84 8.88 -21.61
CA GLY A 467 -0.22 8.08 -21.02
C GLY A 467 0.15 7.54 -19.64
N ARG A 468 -0.84 7.47 -18.75
CA ARG A 468 -0.69 7.00 -17.36
C ARG A 468 -1.03 5.52 -17.18
N ASN A 469 -1.82 4.97 -18.10
CA ASN A 469 -2.28 3.57 -18.09
C ASN A 469 -2.60 3.11 -19.52
N ASN A 470 -2.78 1.79 -19.71
CA ASN A 470 -3.01 1.19 -21.02
C ASN A 470 -4.24 1.75 -21.75
N ARG A 471 -5.31 2.11 -21.04
CA ARG A 471 -6.49 2.74 -21.63
C ARG A 471 -6.21 4.13 -22.16
N GLN A 472 -5.40 4.91 -21.44
CA GLN A 472 -4.96 6.21 -21.92
C GLN A 472 -3.98 6.09 -23.08
N ASN A 473 -3.06 5.12 -23.02
CA ASN A 473 -2.15 4.80 -24.12
C ASN A 473 -2.93 4.51 -25.40
N ASP A 474 -3.97 3.68 -25.31
CA ASP A 474 -4.89 3.42 -26.43
C ASP A 474 -5.56 4.70 -26.93
N LYS A 475 -6.13 5.48 -26.02
CA LYS A 475 -6.89 6.69 -26.36
C LYS A 475 -6.01 7.74 -27.02
N LEU A 476 -4.82 7.98 -26.49
CA LEU A 476 -3.82 8.88 -27.06
C LEU A 476 -3.47 8.48 -28.49
N THR A 477 -3.19 7.19 -28.72
CA THR A 477 -2.72 6.72 -30.01
C THR A 477 -3.83 6.60 -31.05
N THR A 478 -5.06 6.14 -30.63
CA THR A 478 -6.11 5.79 -31.61
C THR A 478 -7.18 6.84 -31.80
N LYS A 479 -7.33 7.79 -30.83
CA LYS A 479 -8.42 8.77 -30.83
C LYS A 479 -7.96 10.24 -30.74
N GLU A 480 -6.90 10.53 -29.99
CA GLU A 480 -6.45 11.89 -29.73
C GLU A 480 -5.32 12.31 -30.67
N GLY A 481 -4.39 11.39 -31.00
CA GLY A 481 -3.30 11.67 -31.93
C GLY A 481 -3.78 11.90 -33.36
N GLN A 482 -3.28 12.98 -33.97
CA GLN A 482 -3.52 13.26 -35.38
C GLN A 482 -2.59 12.41 -36.26
N LYS A 483 -2.94 12.21 -37.51
CA LYS A 483 -2.18 11.33 -38.43
C LYS A 483 -0.71 11.74 -38.63
N TRP A 484 -0.42 13.01 -38.43
CA TRP A 484 0.91 13.61 -38.56
C TRP A 484 1.69 13.71 -37.26
N ASP A 485 1.03 13.62 -36.09
CA ASP A 485 1.71 13.62 -34.80
C ASP A 485 2.68 12.45 -34.67
N ILE A 486 3.72 12.62 -33.88
CA ILE A 486 4.73 11.57 -33.67
C ILE A 486 4.38 10.77 -32.43
N TRP A 487 4.22 9.48 -32.61
CA TRP A 487 4.09 8.51 -31.54
C TRP A 487 5.47 7.95 -31.21
N LEU A 488 5.78 7.84 -29.90
CA LEU A 488 7.04 7.30 -29.41
C LEU A 488 6.79 6.24 -28.33
N HIS A 489 7.65 5.22 -28.31
CA HIS A 489 7.63 4.16 -27.31
C HIS A 489 9.00 3.46 -27.22
N THR A 490 9.36 2.98 -26.02
CA THR A 490 10.60 2.19 -25.84
C THR A 490 10.54 0.85 -26.58
N GLN A 491 11.62 0.50 -27.28
CA GLN A 491 11.67 -0.69 -28.10
C GLN A 491 11.67 -1.97 -27.23
N LYS A 492 10.70 -2.87 -27.45
CA LYS A 492 10.59 -4.21 -26.80
C LYS A 492 10.52 -4.19 -25.26
N ILE A 493 10.28 -3.05 -24.64
CA ILE A 493 10.20 -2.87 -23.19
C ILE A 493 8.85 -2.22 -22.85
N HIS A 494 8.27 -2.55 -21.67
CA HIS A 494 7.04 -1.92 -21.22
C HIS A 494 7.25 -0.44 -20.87
N GLY A 495 6.35 0.42 -21.34
CA GLY A 495 6.41 1.86 -21.12
C GLY A 495 5.12 2.57 -21.53
N SER A 496 5.07 3.87 -21.27
CA SER A 496 3.97 4.73 -21.70
C SER A 496 4.06 5.06 -23.19
N HIS A 497 2.90 5.22 -23.84
CA HIS A 497 2.84 5.87 -25.14
C HIS A 497 3.07 7.39 -24.95
N VAL A 498 3.95 7.94 -25.77
CA VAL A 498 4.23 9.37 -25.82
C VAL A 498 3.75 9.89 -27.16
N LEU A 499 3.05 11.00 -27.14
CA LEU A 499 2.53 11.67 -28.32
C LEU A 499 3.09 13.09 -28.38
N LEU A 500 3.91 13.38 -29.39
CA LEU A 500 4.40 14.72 -29.69
C LEU A 500 3.46 15.35 -30.74
N CYS A 501 2.77 16.43 -30.36
CA CYS A 501 1.86 17.15 -31.24
C CYS A 501 2.64 18.11 -32.13
N THR A 502 2.60 17.88 -33.44
CA THR A 502 3.41 18.62 -34.42
C THR A 502 2.62 19.63 -35.23
N ASP A 503 1.27 19.63 -35.09
CA ASP A 503 0.34 20.49 -35.87
C ASP A 503 0.59 20.41 -37.40
N GLY A 504 1.13 19.27 -37.87
CA GLY A 504 1.40 18.97 -39.28
C GLY A 504 2.76 19.45 -39.79
N ALA A 505 3.57 20.11 -38.95
CA ALA A 505 4.95 20.47 -39.30
C ALA A 505 5.92 19.33 -38.95
N GLU A 506 7.10 19.33 -39.56
CA GLU A 506 8.17 18.43 -39.19
C GLU A 506 8.72 18.84 -37.81
N PRO A 507 8.78 17.97 -36.79
CA PRO A 507 9.26 18.31 -35.48
C PRO A 507 10.75 18.63 -35.51
N ASP A 508 11.15 19.63 -34.72
CA ASP A 508 12.57 19.89 -34.49
C ASP A 508 13.25 18.75 -33.73
N GLU A 509 14.55 18.59 -33.92
CA GLU A 509 15.34 17.50 -33.34
C GLU A 509 15.34 17.55 -31.79
N THR A 510 15.30 18.75 -31.22
CA THR A 510 15.27 18.96 -29.76
C THR A 510 13.95 18.43 -29.18
N SER A 511 12.80 18.83 -29.74
CA SER A 511 11.49 18.37 -29.28
C SER A 511 11.32 16.85 -29.45
N LEU A 512 11.86 16.27 -30.53
CA LEU A 512 11.83 14.84 -30.75
C LEU A 512 12.68 14.10 -29.72
N HIS A 513 13.89 14.61 -29.43
CA HIS A 513 14.77 14.07 -28.40
C HIS A 513 14.13 14.16 -26.99
N GLU A 514 13.55 15.31 -26.63
CA GLU A 514 12.86 15.49 -25.35
C GLU A 514 11.67 14.53 -25.20
N ALA A 515 10.88 14.32 -26.23
CA ALA A 515 9.80 13.33 -26.24
C ALA A 515 10.33 11.90 -26.11
N ALA A 516 11.47 11.57 -26.70
CA ALA A 516 12.11 10.26 -26.55
C ALA A 516 12.64 10.05 -25.11
N VAL A 517 13.22 11.09 -24.49
CA VAL A 517 13.64 11.04 -23.07
C VAL A 517 12.44 10.79 -22.16
N LEU A 518 11.29 11.43 -22.43
CA LEU A 518 10.05 11.17 -21.69
C LEU A 518 9.60 9.71 -21.86
N ALA A 519 9.65 9.14 -23.07
CA ALA A 519 9.30 7.75 -23.30
C ALA A 519 10.22 6.79 -22.53
N ALA A 520 11.53 7.05 -22.53
CA ALA A 520 12.50 6.27 -21.76
C ALA A 520 12.29 6.39 -20.24
N TYR A 521 12.01 7.60 -19.75
CA TYR A 521 11.76 7.86 -18.31
C TYR A 521 10.49 7.17 -17.80
N TYR A 522 9.40 7.17 -18.59
CA TYR A 522 8.15 6.49 -18.25
C TYR A 522 8.10 5.05 -18.79
N SER A 523 9.23 4.34 -18.72
CA SER A 523 9.35 2.94 -19.08
C SER A 523 10.03 2.11 -18.01
N GLN A 524 10.08 0.80 -18.23
CA GLN A 524 10.83 -0.13 -17.39
C GLN A 524 12.35 0.15 -17.40
N ALA A 525 12.85 0.84 -18.41
CA ALA A 525 14.27 1.19 -18.58
C ALA A 525 14.65 2.53 -17.92
N ARG A 526 13.85 3.09 -17.03
CA ARG A 526 14.10 4.38 -16.35
C ARG A 526 15.47 4.50 -15.68
N GLY A 527 16.06 3.41 -15.23
CA GLY A 527 17.39 3.38 -14.59
C GLY A 527 18.52 2.93 -15.53
N SER A 528 18.24 2.76 -16.81
CA SER A 528 19.21 2.28 -17.80
C SER A 528 19.77 3.45 -18.62
N SER A 529 20.93 3.26 -19.24
CA SER A 529 21.50 4.20 -20.22
C SER A 529 21.27 3.70 -21.65
N LYS A 530 21.30 4.62 -22.61
CA LYS A 530 21.16 4.34 -24.06
C LYS A 530 19.90 3.51 -24.37
N VAL A 531 18.77 3.97 -23.84
CA VAL A 531 17.47 3.29 -24.05
C VAL A 531 17.00 3.50 -25.48
N PRO A 532 16.74 2.42 -26.26
CA PRO A 532 16.20 2.54 -27.61
C PRO A 532 14.71 2.95 -27.53
N VAL A 533 14.38 4.05 -28.19
CA VAL A 533 13.02 4.57 -28.35
C VAL A 533 12.67 4.61 -29.82
N ASP A 534 11.63 3.88 -30.18
CA ASP A 534 11.09 3.89 -31.54
C ASP A 534 10.10 5.05 -31.66
N TYR A 535 10.14 5.75 -32.80
CA TYR A 535 9.21 6.81 -33.12
C TYR A 535 8.73 6.73 -34.56
N THR A 536 7.47 7.10 -34.75
CA THR A 536 6.82 7.05 -36.06
C THR A 536 5.58 7.97 -36.07
N PRO A 537 5.17 8.52 -37.22
CA PRO A 537 3.87 9.17 -37.34
C PRO A 537 2.72 8.24 -36.96
N VAL A 538 1.72 8.76 -36.25
CA VAL A 538 0.54 8.02 -35.75
C VAL A 538 -0.16 7.21 -36.87
N LYS A 539 -0.16 7.70 -38.10
CA LYS A 539 -0.74 6.97 -39.26
C LYS A 539 -0.20 5.56 -39.48
N PHE A 540 1.01 5.26 -38.99
CA PHE A 540 1.66 3.96 -39.10
C PHE A 540 1.47 3.09 -37.87
N VAL A 541 0.76 3.58 -36.84
CA VAL A 541 0.44 2.85 -35.62
C VAL A 541 -0.99 2.30 -35.72
N LYS A 542 -1.16 1.01 -35.50
CA LYS A 542 -2.47 0.34 -35.57
C LYS A 542 -2.70 -0.51 -34.34
N LYS A 543 -3.93 -0.52 -33.85
CA LYS A 543 -4.36 -1.45 -32.82
C LYS A 543 -4.91 -2.72 -33.46
N PRO A 544 -4.37 -3.92 -33.18
CA PRO A 544 -4.94 -5.18 -33.67
C PRO A 544 -6.33 -5.42 -33.09
N ALA A 545 -7.20 -6.04 -33.85
CA ALA A 545 -8.55 -6.41 -33.39
C ALA A 545 -8.44 -7.36 -32.18
N ALA A 546 -9.28 -7.12 -31.18
CA ALA A 546 -9.34 -7.91 -29.93
C ALA A 546 -8.04 -7.94 -29.10
N SER A 547 -7.07 -7.05 -29.34
CA SER A 547 -5.87 -6.94 -28.49
C SER A 547 -6.19 -6.29 -27.15
N CYS A 548 -5.38 -6.60 -26.13
CA CYS A 548 -5.44 -5.95 -24.83
C CYS A 548 -5.22 -4.43 -24.93
N PRO A 549 -5.74 -3.63 -23.98
CA PRO A 549 -5.44 -2.20 -23.92
C PRO A 549 -3.92 -1.94 -23.91
N GLY A 550 -3.46 -0.87 -24.57
CA GLY A 550 -2.05 -0.49 -24.67
C GLY A 550 -1.24 -1.26 -25.72
N MET A 551 -1.81 -2.29 -26.35
CA MET A 551 -1.10 -3.06 -27.38
C MET A 551 -1.32 -2.46 -28.77
N VAL A 552 -0.23 -2.09 -29.43
CA VAL A 552 -0.21 -1.58 -30.80
C VAL A 552 0.84 -2.30 -31.64
N VAL A 553 0.64 -2.29 -32.96
CA VAL A 553 1.65 -2.66 -33.96
C VAL A 553 1.95 -1.43 -34.81
N TYR A 554 3.20 -1.23 -35.14
CA TYR A 554 3.65 -0.09 -35.92
C TYR A 554 4.66 -0.53 -36.99
N THR A 555 4.71 0.24 -38.05
CA THR A 555 5.57 0.02 -39.20
C THR A 555 6.29 1.34 -39.55
N THR A 556 7.32 1.29 -40.37
CA THR A 556 8.00 2.49 -40.88
C THR A 556 8.44 3.43 -39.74
N TYR A 557 9.18 2.86 -38.78
CA TYR A 557 9.67 3.59 -37.60
C TYR A 557 11.16 3.88 -37.70
N GLN A 558 11.61 4.84 -36.90
CA GLN A 558 13.03 5.10 -36.64
C GLN A 558 13.30 4.89 -35.15
N THR A 559 14.55 4.64 -34.79
CA THR A 559 14.96 4.39 -33.39
C THR A 559 15.99 5.43 -32.96
N MET A 560 15.78 6.04 -31.81
CA MET A 560 16.69 6.98 -31.16
C MET A 560 17.16 6.37 -29.83
N TYR A 561 18.44 6.55 -29.50
CA TYR A 561 19.02 6.11 -28.22
C TYR A 561 19.13 7.31 -27.30
N VAL A 562 18.48 7.24 -26.13
CA VAL A 562 18.41 8.35 -25.16
C VAL A 562 18.68 7.86 -23.75
N ASP A 563 19.15 8.75 -22.91
CA ASP A 563 19.30 8.54 -21.46
C ASP A 563 18.11 9.16 -20.72
N PRO A 564 17.43 8.41 -19.80
CA PRO A 564 16.37 9.00 -18.98
C PRO A 564 16.92 10.10 -18.08
N ASP A 565 16.30 11.30 -18.12
CA ASP A 565 16.70 12.47 -17.35
C ASP A 565 15.52 13.01 -16.51
N ALA A 566 15.61 12.85 -15.17
CA ALA A 566 14.58 13.30 -14.25
C ALA A 566 14.46 14.81 -14.14
N ASP A 567 15.55 15.56 -14.34
CA ASP A 567 15.55 17.02 -14.23
C ASP A 567 14.97 17.65 -15.51
N LEU A 568 15.23 17.07 -16.67
CA LEU A 568 14.55 17.43 -17.91
C LEU A 568 13.04 17.22 -17.79
N VAL A 569 12.61 16.06 -17.28
CA VAL A 569 11.18 15.73 -17.08
C VAL A 569 10.49 16.77 -16.19
N LYS A 570 11.13 17.20 -15.10
CA LYS A 570 10.58 18.26 -14.22
C LYS A 570 10.48 19.60 -14.91
N ARG A 571 11.46 19.97 -15.74
CA ARG A 571 11.46 21.25 -16.48
C ARG A 571 10.37 21.33 -17.53
N LEU A 572 10.10 20.24 -18.22
CA LEU A 572 9.12 20.18 -19.31
C LEU A 572 7.67 20.02 -18.80
N HIS A 573 7.47 19.63 -17.53
CA HIS A 573 6.15 19.36 -16.99
C HIS A 573 5.30 20.62 -16.90
N VAL A 574 4.11 20.61 -17.51
CA VAL A 574 3.10 21.67 -17.37
C VAL A 574 2.39 21.49 -16.04
N LYS A 575 2.48 22.50 -15.15
CA LYS A 575 1.85 22.49 -13.82
C LYS A 575 0.33 22.62 -13.89
#